data_5ddbf772f5f3965e61f1d8fde7475072
#
_entry.id   5ddbf772f5f3965e61f1d8fde7475072
#
_cell.length_a   1.000
_cell.length_b   1.000
_cell.length_c   1.000
_cell.angle_alpha   90.00
_cell.angle_beta   90.00
_cell.angle_gamma   90.00
#
_symmetry.space_group_name_H-M   'P 1'
#
loop_
_entity.id
_entity.type
_entity.pdbx_description
1 polymer ?
#
loop_
_entity_poly.entity_id
_entity_poly.type
_entity_poly.pdbx_seq_one_letter_code
_entity_poly.pdbx_strand_id
1 'polypeptide(L)'
;MTALAPVLWGSTYLTTTMFLPEGRPLLAAVLRALPAGLLLLVLSRRLPQGSWWWKSWVLGMLNIGVFFALLFVAAYRLPGGVAAIVGGAQPLLVALLASRVLHEKLTMARLLAGSAGVLGVALIVLQSQARLDPIGIAAAAGGTLSMAVGTVLAKKWGQPLGTSGQPVSALATTAWQLIAGGASLVIVLLLVEGLPTSPLTGSNILGYLYLSIAGTAFAYYCWFRGLARLPAGAAAFLGLLSPVVAIVLGWVVMGQALGPWQLAGVAVVLASVVTGVGMKGWGNDTGKQAPKLDGVGVPCARRPELCAAQGGGVRRRAPR
;
A
#
# COMPACT_ATOMS: atom_id res chain seq x y z
N MET A 1 -9.48 -8.75 3.91
CA MET A 1 -9.54 -7.89 2.71
C MET A 1 -8.18 -7.30 2.33
N THR A 2 -7.40 -6.69 3.23
CA THR A 2 -6.09 -6.06 2.90
C THR A 2 -5.11 -7.06 2.25
N ALA A 3 -5.07 -8.31 2.70
CA ALA A 3 -4.23 -9.36 2.14
C ALA A 3 -4.56 -9.73 0.68
N LEU A 4 -5.76 -9.40 0.18
CA LEU A 4 -6.10 -9.63 -1.23
C LEU A 4 -5.23 -8.80 -2.19
N ALA A 5 -4.81 -7.62 -1.76
CA ALA A 5 -3.94 -6.79 -2.59
C ALA A 5 -2.60 -7.47 -2.91
N PRO A 6 -1.78 -7.90 -1.93
CA PRO A 6 -0.52 -8.59 -2.22
C PRO A 6 -0.72 -9.93 -2.92
N VAL A 7 -1.83 -10.63 -2.71
CA VAL A 7 -2.17 -11.85 -3.48
C VAL A 7 -2.33 -11.51 -4.97
N LEU A 8 -3.11 -10.49 -5.29
CA LEU A 8 -3.28 -10.02 -6.68
C LEU A 8 -1.98 -9.45 -7.26
N TRP A 9 -1.16 -8.78 -6.46
CA TRP A 9 0.14 -8.29 -6.92
C TRP A 9 1.12 -9.43 -7.22
N GLY A 10 1.05 -10.54 -6.48
CA GLY A 10 1.84 -11.75 -6.77
C GLY A 10 1.56 -12.36 -8.14
N SER A 11 0.34 -12.22 -8.68
CA SER A 11 0.02 -12.68 -10.04
C SER A 11 0.52 -11.75 -11.14
N THR A 12 0.97 -10.53 -10.81
CA THR A 12 1.40 -9.54 -11.81
C THR A 12 2.53 -10.07 -12.68
N TYR A 13 3.53 -10.74 -12.07
CA TYR A 13 4.66 -11.30 -12.81
C TYR A 13 4.19 -12.30 -13.88
N LEU A 14 3.38 -13.28 -13.48
CA LEU A 14 2.82 -14.29 -14.38
C LEU A 14 2.02 -13.63 -15.52
N THR A 15 1.15 -12.69 -15.19
CA THR A 15 0.36 -11.98 -16.19
C THR A 15 1.24 -11.18 -17.15
N THR A 16 2.29 -10.54 -16.65
CA THR A 16 3.21 -9.76 -17.48
C THR A 16 3.96 -10.65 -18.45
N THR A 17 4.49 -11.77 -18.00
CA THR A 17 5.28 -12.67 -18.85
C THR A 17 4.43 -13.42 -19.89
N MET A 18 3.16 -13.74 -19.56
CA MET A 18 2.30 -14.51 -20.47
C MET A 18 1.50 -13.66 -21.47
N PHE A 19 1.16 -12.44 -21.09
CA PHE A 19 0.16 -11.66 -21.82
C PHE A 19 0.66 -10.31 -22.33
N LEU A 20 1.75 -9.75 -21.80
CA LEU A 20 2.18 -8.41 -22.18
C LEU A 20 3.31 -8.44 -23.21
N PRO A 21 3.42 -7.42 -24.07
CA PRO A 21 4.54 -7.30 -25.00
C PRO A 21 5.85 -7.08 -24.21
N GLU A 22 6.92 -7.69 -24.68
CA GLU A 22 8.25 -7.53 -24.09
C GLU A 22 8.76 -6.09 -24.26
N GLY A 23 9.60 -5.66 -23.31
CA GLY A 23 10.33 -4.41 -23.42
C GLY A 23 9.51 -3.12 -23.25
N ARG A 24 8.24 -3.19 -22.79
CA ARG A 24 7.36 -2.01 -22.64
C ARG A 24 6.78 -1.85 -21.20
N PRO A 25 7.65 -1.76 -20.20
CA PRO A 25 7.18 -1.71 -18.80
C PRO A 25 6.46 -0.40 -18.42
N LEU A 26 6.88 0.76 -18.98
CA LEU A 26 6.18 2.01 -18.68
C LEU A 26 4.80 2.04 -19.32
N LEU A 27 4.63 1.45 -20.51
CA LEU A 27 3.31 1.25 -21.11
C LEU A 27 2.43 0.41 -20.19
N ALA A 28 2.96 -0.68 -19.64
CA ALA A 28 2.23 -1.52 -18.68
C ALA A 28 1.87 -0.74 -17.42
N ALA A 29 2.76 0.08 -16.89
CA ALA A 29 2.51 0.93 -15.72
C ALA A 29 1.38 1.94 -15.96
N VAL A 30 1.39 2.62 -17.11
CA VAL A 30 0.36 3.59 -17.48
C VAL A 30 -0.99 2.91 -17.68
N LEU A 31 -1.03 1.82 -18.49
CA LEU A 31 -2.29 1.11 -18.81
C LEU A 31 -2.90 0.39 -17.60
N ARG A 32 -2.10 0.07 -16.58
CA ARG A 32 -2.64 -0.45 -15.32
C ARG A 32 -3.11 0.63 -14.36
N ALA A 33 -2.48 1.81 -14.33
CA ALA A 33 -2.77 2.86 -13.35
C ALA A 33 -3.90 3.80 -13.80
N LEU A 34 -3.81 4.38 -15.00
CA LEU A 34 -4.77 5.39 -15.48
C LEU A 34 -6.17 4.84 -15.68
N PRO A 35 -6.41 3.73 -16.41
CA PRO A 35 -7.77 3.21 -16.59
C PRO A 35 -8.38 2.79 -15.25
N ALA A 36 -7.58 2.20 -14.35
CA ALA A 36 -8.03 1.86 -13.00
C ALA A 36 -8.45 3.10 -12.21
N GLY A 37 -7.63 4.16 -12.24
CA GLY A 37 -7.92 5.42 -11.58
C GLY A 37 -9.18 6.09 -12.12
N LEU A 38 -9.34 6.13 -13.44
CA LEU A 38 -10.53 6.68 -14.10
C LEU A 38 -11.79 5.87 -13.75
N LEU A 39 -11.71 4.54 -13.78
CA LEU A 39 -12.81 3.66 -13.38
C LEU A 39 -13.24 3.95 -11.93
N LEU A 40 -12.30 4.02 -10.99
CA LEU A 40 -12.60 4.31 -9.61
C LEU A 40 -13.12 5.73 -9.42
N LEU A 41 -12.67 6.71 -10.22
CA LEU A 41 -13.19 8.06 -10.18
C LEU A 41 -14.64 8.13 -10.63
N VAL A 42 -14.97 7.46 -11.75
CA VAL A 42 -16.36 7.37 -12.25
C VAL A 42 -17.26 6.70 -11.22
N LEU A 43 -16.80 5.64 -10.56
CA LEU A 43 -17.56 4.94 -9.51
C LEU A 43 -17.73 5.79 -8.25
N SER A 44 -16.71 6.54 -7.84
CA SER A 44 -16.76 7.36 -6.63
C SER A 44 -17.48 8.68 -6.84
N ARG A 45 -17.44 9.23 -8.06
CA ARG A 45 -17.99 10.54 -8.46
C ARG A 45 -17.57 11.68 -7.54
N ARG A 46 -16.35 11.61 -6.98
CA ARG A 46 -15.83 12.61 -6.04
C ARG A 46 -14.43 13.05 -6.45
N LEU A 47 -14.26 14.36 -6.60
CA LEU A 47 -12.96 14.99 -6.84
C LEU A 47 -12.30 15.39 -5.51
N PRO A 48 -10.96 15.55 -5.49
CA PRO A 48 -10.25 16.10 -4.35
C PRO A 48 -10.76 17.50 -4.01
N GLN A 49 -10.71 17.88 -2.73
CA GLN A 49 -11.11 19.20 -2.26
C GLN A 49 -10.01 19.82 -1.40
N GLY A 50 -9.86 21.14 -1.48
CA GLY A 50 -8.89 21.89 -0.69
C GLY A 50 -7.47 21.34 -0.80
N SER A 51 -6.86 21.04 0.34
CA SER A 51 -5.49 20.52 0.41
C SER A 51 -5.31 19.11 -0.18
N TRP A 52 -6.40 18.39 -0.47
CA TRP A 52 -6.30 17.03 -1.01
C TRP A 52 -5.93 16.97 -2.49
N TRP A 53 -5.94 18.07 -3.22
CA TRP A 53 -5.36 18.14 -4.56
C TRP A 53 -3.87 17.85 -4.54
N TRP A 54 -3.10 18.61 -3.76
CA TRP A 54 -1.65 18.39 -3.68
C TRP A 54 -1.29 17.11 -2.89
N LYS A 55 -2.05 16.76 -1.81
CA LYS A 55 -1.82 15.52 -1.06
C LYS A 55 -2.01 14.28 -1.93
N SER A 56 -3.08 14.23 -2.72
CA SER A 56 -3.33 13.13 -3.65
C SER A 56 -2.27 13.05 -4.74
N TRP A 57 -1.77 14.19 -5.20
CA TRP A 57 -0.67 14.22 -6.14
C TRP A 57 0.61 13.66 -5.51
N VAL A 58 1.02 14.11 -4.34
CA VAL A 58 2.21 13.60 -3.63
C VAL A 58 2.08 12.09 -3.35
N LEU A 59 0.93 11.65 -2.84
CA LEU A 59 0.71 10.22 -2.59
C LEU A 59 0.70 9.41 -3.88
N GLY A 60 0.11 9.92 -4.95
CA GLY A 60 0.11 9.30 -6.27
C GLY A 60 1.52 9.18 -6.85
N MET A 61 2.32 10.24 -6.70
CA MET A 61 3.74 10.20 -7.11
C MET A 61 4.53 9.16 -6.32
N LEU A 62 4.40 9.14 -4.99
CA LEU A 62 5.18 8.23 -4.15
C LEU A 62 4.75 6.77 -4.28
N ASN A 63 3.46 6.48 -4.28
CA ASN A 63 2.94 5.12 -4.28
C ASN A 63 2.82 4.50 -5.69
N ILE A 64 2.75 5.33 -6.74
CA ILE A 64 2.51 4.88 -8.11
C ILE A 64 3.59 5.41 -9.08
N GLY A 65 3.70 6.73 -9.25
CA GLY A 65 4.56 7.34 -10.27
C GLY A 65 6.04 7.00 -10.08
N VAL A 66 6.65 7.46 -9.01
CA VAL A 66 8.07 7.24 -8.70
C VAL A 66 8.34 5.76 -8.41
N PHE A 67 7.44 5.12 -7.64
CA PHE A 67 7.58 3.71 -7.33
C PHE A 67 7.63 2.85 -8.60
N PHE A 68 6.69 3.00 -9.52
CA PHE A 68 6.67 2.19 -10.74
C PHE A 68 7.83 2.52 -11.68
N ALA A 69 8.17 3.81 -11.86
CA ALA A 69 9.32 4.18 -12.67
C ALA A 69 10.61 3.52 -12.17
N LEU A 70 10.89 3.59 -10.87
CA LEU A 70 12.08 2.99 -10.27
C LEU A 70 12.01 1.46 -10.24
N LEU A 71 10.82 0.88 -10.01
CA LEU A 71 10.61 -0.56 -10.08
C LEU A 71 10.99 -1.10 -11.47
N PHE A 72 10.64 -0.39 -12.54
CA PHE A 72 10.96 -0.81 -13.88
C PHE A 72 12.43 -0.63 -14.23
N VAL A 73 13.06 0.47 -13.80
CA VAL A 73 14.52 0.60 -13.91
C VAL A 73 15.22 -0.57 -13.23
N ALA A 74 14.77 -0.96 -12.04
CA ALA A 74 15.30 -2.11 -11.33
C ALA A 74 15.04 -3.43 -12.09
N ALA A 75 13.83 -3.64 -12.61
CA ALA A 75 13.43 -4.86 -13.31
C ALA A 75 14.24 -5.12 -14.59
N TYR A 76 14.69 -4.08 -15.29
CA TYR A 76 15.55 -4.21 -16.47
C TYR A 76 17.02 -4.49 -16.14
N ARG A 77 17.47 -4.11 -14.95
CA ARG A 77 18.88 -4.17 -14.56
C ARG A 77 19.21 -5.30 -13.61
N LEU A 78 18.20 -5.80 -12.89
CA LEU A 78 18.36 -6.85 -11.89
C LEU A 78 17.59 -8.11 -12.27
N PRO A 79 18.13 -9.28 -11.96
CA PRO A 79 17.30 -10.48 -11.90
C PRO A 79 16.11 -10.21 -10.97
N GLY A 80 14.91 -10.63 -11.36
CA GLY A 80 13.66 -10.33 -10.62
C GLY A 80 13.73 -10.69 -9.13
N GLY A 81 14.51 -11.72 -8.80
CA GLY A 81 14.77 -12.12 -7.42
C GLY A 81 15.48 -11.05 -6.58
N VAL A 82 16.49 -10.38 -7.12
CA VAL A 82 17.21 -9.33 -6.38
C VAL A 82 16.31 -8.14 -6.09
N ALA A 83 15.51 -7.71 -7.07
CA ALA A 83 14.53 -6.64 -6.89
C ALA A 83 13.48 -7.01 -5.82
N ALA A 84 13.03 -8.28 -5.78
CA ALA A 84 12.09 -8.78 -4.77
C ALA A 84 12.70 -8.79 -3.35
N ILE A 85 13.99 -9.11 -3.19
CA ILE A 85 14.67 -9.05 -1.88
C ILE A 85 14.70 -7.61 -1.36
N VAL A 86 15.09 -6.66 -2.22
CA VAL A 86 15.11 -5.23 -1.83
C VAL A 86 13.71 -4.74 -1.48
N GLY A 87 12.69 -5.12 -2.27
CA GLY A 87 11.28 -4.84 -1.98
C GLY A 87 10.80 -5.47 -0.66
N GLY A 88 11.33 -6.66 -0.31
CA GLY A 88 11.06 -7.34 0.94
C GLY A 88 11.50 -6.56 2.19
N ALA A 89 12.40 -5.57 2.04
CA ALA A 89 12.78 -4.66 3.13
C ALA A 89 11.71 -3.61 3.46
N GLN A 90 10.66 -3.47 2.66
CA GLN A 90 9.60 -2.47 2.87
C GLN A 90 9.00 -2.48 4.29
N PRO A 91 8.68 -3.62 4.91
CA PRO A 91 8.15 -3.62 6.29
C PRO A 91 9.08 -3.00 7.31
N LEU A 92 10.40 -3.18 7.16
CA LEU A 92 11.41 -2.56 8.03
C LEU A 92 11.43 -1.04 7.84
N LEU A 93 11.44 -0.56 6.59
CA LEU A 93 11.40 0.86 6.27
C LEU A 93 10.11 1.51 6.79
N VAL A 94 8.96 0.88 6.56
CA VAL A 94 7.67 1.37 7.07
C VAL A 94 7.66 1.39 8.59
N ALA A 95 8.15 0.34 9.29
CA ALA A 95 8.20 0.30 10.75
C ALA A 95 9.07 1.44 11.31
N LEU A 96 10.26 1.69 10.70
CA LEU A 96 11.15 2.76 11.09
C LEU A 96 10.54 4.15 10.84
N LEU A 97 9.95 4.38 9.69
CA LEU A 97 9.29 5.64 9.35
C LEU A 97 8.03 5.87 10.21
N ALA A 98 7.22 4.83 10.40
CA ALA A 98 6.02 4.90 11.24
C ALA A 98 6.34 5.18 12.71
N SER A 99 7.45 4.66 13.22
CA SER A 99 7.88 4.97 14.58
C SER A 99 8.21 6.45 14.79
N ARG A 100 8.79 7.10 13.77
CA ARG A 100 9.15 8.52 13.84
C ARG A 100 8.02 9.47 13.48
N VAL A 101 7.19 9.09 12.51
CA VAL A 101 6.17 9.98 11.92
C VAL A 101 4.80 9.78 12.53
N LEU A 102 4.46 8.55 12.92
CA LEU A 102 3.17 8.15 13.48
C LEU A 102 3.27 7.79 14.97
N HIS A 103 4.49 7.84 15.55
CA HIS A 103 4.77 7.42 16.92
C HIS A 103 4.33 5.97 17.22
N GLU A 104 4.33 5.10 16.21
CA GLU A 104 4.13 3.67 16.40
C GLU A 104 5.34 3.06 17.12
N LYS A 105 5.11 2.19 18.13
CA LYS A 105 6.19 1.58 18.92
C LYS A 105 7.03 0.66 18.04
N LEU A 106 8.32 0.96 17.89
CA LEU A 106 9.29 0.09 17.25
C LEU A 106 9.80 -0.91 18.29
N THR A 107 9.46 -2.19 18.11
CA THR A 107 9.90 -3.26 19.02
C THR A 107 10.95 -4.15 18.36
N MET A 108 11.83 -4.74 19.16
CA MET A 108 12.81 -5.70 18.66
C MET A 108 12.13 -6.87 17.91
N ALA A 109 10.99 -7.33 18.39
CA ALA A 109 10.22 -8.37 17.72
C ALA A 109 9.78 -7.98 16.29
N ARG A 110 9.43 -6.71 16.04
CA ARG A 110 9.10 -6.20 14.69
C ARG A 110 10.31 -6.16 13.79
N LEU A 111 11.45 -5.73 14.32
CA LEU A 111 12.71 -5.75 13.58
C LEU A 111 13.11 -7.17 13.20
N LEU A 112 13.06 -8.09 14.15
CA LEU A 112 13.37 -9.50 13.90
C LEU A 112 12.40 -10.14 12.89
N ALA A 113 11.10 -9.89 13.02
CA ALA A 113 10.11 -10.38 12.05
C ALA A 113 10.34 -9.78 10.65
N GLY A 114 10.61 -8.48 10.54
CA GLY A 114 10.93 -7.84 9.25
C GLY A 114 12.20 -8.38 8.63
N SER A 115 13.27 -8.57 9.42
CA SER A 115 14.52 -9.18 8.95
C SER A 115 14.31 -10.63 8.50
N ALA A 116 13.52 -11.41 9.26
CA ALA A 116 13.14 -12.77 8.86
C ALA A 116 12.36 -12.76 7.54
N GLY A 117 11.45 -11.79 7.34
CA GLY A 117 10.74 -11.62 6.08
C GLY A 117 11.69 -11.37 4.90
N VAL A 118 12.67 -10.49 5.05
CA VAL A 118 13.71 -10.24 4.03
C VAL A 118 14.51 -11.50 3.72
N LEU A 119 14.95 -12.22 4.76
CA LEU A 119 15.69 -13.48 4.61
C LEU A 119 14.82 -14.54 3.92
N GLY A 120 13.56 -14.66 4.29
CA GLY A 120 12.64 -15.59 3.65
C GLY A 120 12.42 -15.28 2.17
N VAL A 121 12.25 -14.00 1.79
CA VAL A 121 12.19 -13.60 0.37
C VAL A 121 13.51 -13.90 -0.32
N ALA A 122 14.65 -13.67 0.32
CA ALA A 122 15.95 -14.01 -0.23
C ALA A 122 16.07 -15.52 -0.54
N LEU A 123 15.65 -16.39 0.37
CA LEU A 123 15.62 -17.84 0.15
C LEU A 123 14.70 -18.26 -0.99
N ILE A 124 13.56 -17.57 -1.19
CA ILE A 124 12.63 -17.83 -2.29
C ILE A 124 13.28 -17.54 -3.65
N VAL A 125 14.05 -16.45 -3.78
CA VAL A 125 14.40 -15.88 -5.08
C VAL A 125 15.91 -15.89 -5.41
N LEU A 126 16.78 -16.17 -4.43
CA LEU A 126 18.21 -16.14 -4.63
C LEU A 126 18.64 -17.37 -5.43
N GLN A 127 19.09 -17.15 -6.66
CA GLN A 127 19.77 -18.14 -7.49
C GLN A 127 21.25 -17.78 -7.60
N SER A 128 22.10 -18.78 -7.71
CA SER A 128 23.57 -18.70 -7.56
C SER A 128 24.33 -17.83 -8.59
N GLN A 129 23.66 -17.23 -9.57
CA GLN A 129 24.29 -16.42 -10.64
C GLN A 129 23.69 -15.03 -10.82
N ALA A 130 23.27 -14.35 -9.76
CA ALA A 130 22.70 -13.01 -9.84
C ALA A 130 23.82 -11.97 -10.12
N ARG A 131 23.81 -11.34 -11.29
CA ARG A 131 24.60 -10.12 -11.54
C ARG A 131 23.98 -8.96 -10.78
N LEU A 132 24.75 -8.31 -9.92
CA LEU A 132 24.33 -7.16 -9.12
C LEU A 132 24.70 -5.86 -9.85
N ASP A 133 23.73 -5.23 -10.50
CA ASP A 133 23.88 -3.88 -11.07
C ASP A 133 23.62 -2.83 -9.99
N PRO A 134 24.58 -1.96 -9.65
CA PRO A 134 24.40 -0.94 -8.62
C PRO A 134 23.25 0.04 -8.90
N ILE A 135 23.03 0.41 -10.17
CA ILE A 135 21.93 1.31 -10.57
C ILE A 135 20.59 0.61 -10.36
N GLY A 136 20.51 -0.67 -10.71
CA GLY A 136 19.33 -1.49 -10.47
C GLY A 136 19.01 -1.60 -8.98
N ILE A 137 20.01 -1.85 -8.13
CA ILE A 137 19.84 -1.91 -6.66
C ILE A 137 19.39 -0.55 -6.12
N ALA A 138 20.03 0.56 -6.54
CA ALA A 138 19.64 1.89 -6.12
C ALA A 138 18.20 2.23 -6.52
N ALA A 139 17.78 1.84 -7.72
CA ALA A 139 16.42 2.02 -8.20
C ALA A 139 15.42 1.17 -7.38
N ALA A 140 15.72 -0.10 -7.12
CA ALA A 140 14.87 -0.95 -6.26
C ALA A 140 14.73 -0.38 -4.85
N ALA A 141 15.83 0.07 -4.25
CA ALA A 141 15.84 0.70 -2.93
C ALA A 141 15.06 2.02 -2.91
N GLY A 142 15.28 2.88 -3.91
CA GLY A 142 14.56 4.15 -4.07
C GLY A 142 13.06 3.95 -4.26
N GLY A 143 12.64 2.97 -5.08
CA GLY A 143 11.25 2.59 -5.26
C GLY A 143 10.62 2.10 -3.96
N THR A 144 11.29 1.18 -3.26
CA THR A 144 10.83 0.66 -1.97
C THR A 144 10.70 1.76 -0.92
N LEU A 145 11.67 2.68 -0.86
CA LEU A 145 11.61 3.84 0.04
C LEU A 145 10.47 4.79 -0.34
N SER A 146 10.28 5.08 -1.63
CA SER A 146 9.18 5.91 -2.12
C SER A 146 7.83 5.36 -1.66
N MET A 147 7.58 4.07 -1.87
CA MET A 147 6.34 3.43 -1.44
C MET A 147 6.20 3.36 0.08
N ALA A 148 7.30 3.16 0.83
CA ALA A 148 7.27 3.19 2.29
C ALA A 148 6.88 4.56 2.82
N VAL A 149 7.48 5.64 2.29
CA VAL A 149 7.13 7.03 2.63
C VAL A 149 5.68 7.31 2.26
N GLY A 150 5.25 6.94 1.05
CA GLY A 150 3.87 7.11 0.60
C GLY A 150 2.85 6.41 1.50
N THR A 151 3.16 5.18 1.93
CA THR A 151 2.32 4.40 2.86
C THR A 151 2.17 5.11 4.21
N VAL A 152 3.28 5.59 4.79
CA VAL A 152 3.29 6.29 6.08
C VAL A 152 2.58 7.64 5.98
N LEU A 153 2.80 8.40 4.91
CA LEU A 153 2.11 9.68 4.68
C LEU A 153 0.60 9.48 4.45
N ALA A 154 0.20 8.45 3.70
CA ALA A 154 -1.21 8.11 3.53
C ALA A 154 -1.88 7.83 4.87
N LYS A 155 -1.19 7.14 5.78
CA LYS A 155 -1.67 6.90 7.14
C LYS A 155 -1.70 8.19 7.98
N LYS A 156 -0.64 9.01 7.90
CA LYS A 156 -0.54 10.28 8.65
C LYS A 156 -1.64 11.28 8.27
N TRP A 157 -1.89 11.44 6.98
CA TRP A 157 -2.89 12.38 6.49
C TRP A 157 -4.32 11.87 6.64
N GLY A 158 -4.49 10.56 6.83
CA GLY A 158 -5.77 9.91 7.06
C GLY A 158 -6.72 10.01 5.86
N GLN A 159 -8.01 10.04 6.14
CA GLN A 159 -9.06 10.20 5.13
C GLN A 159 -9.55 11.65 5.10
N PRO A 160 -9.76 12.24 3.90
CA PRO A 160 -10.37 13.55 3.80
C PRO A 160 -11.81 13.53 4.30
N LEU A 161 -12.26 14.66 4.83
CA LEU A 161 -13.67 14.88 5.11
C LEU A 161 -14.32 15.54 3.89
N GLY A 162 -15.46 15.04 3.47
CA GLY A 162 -16.28 15.65 2.44
C GLY A 162 -17.03 16.89 2.96
N THR A 163 -17.72 17.59 2.08
CA THR A 163 -18.53 18.79 2.42
C THR A 163 -19.59 18.52 3.49
N SER A 164 -20.05 17.28 3.61
CA SER A 164 -21.02 16.85 4.64
C SER A 164 -20.35 16.46 5.98
N GLY A 165 -19.03 16.66 6.14
CA GLY A 165 -18.28 16.22 7.32
C GLY A 165 -18.05 14.72 7.43
N GLN A 166 -18.54 13.93 6.48
CA GLN A 166 -18.33 12.48 6.43
C GLN A 166 -17.00 12.14 5.78
N PRO A 167 -16.30 11.08 6.24
CA PRO A 167 -15.06 10.63 5.60
C PRO A 167 -15.28 10.28 4.13
N VAL A 168 -14.39 10.76 3.27
CA VAL A 168 -14.38 10.36 1.85
C VAL A 168 -13.98 8.90 1.73
N SER A 169 -14.66 8.17 0.85
CA SER A 169 -14.40 6.74 0.68
C SER A 169 -12.95 6.44 0.24
N ALA A 170 -12.41 5.30 0.67
CA ALA A 170 -11.11 4.83 0.21
C ALA A 170 -11.06 4.66 -1.33
N LEU A 171 -12.21 4.40 -1.96
CA LEU A 171 -12.34 4.30 -3.41
C LEU A 171 -11.97 5.62 -4.10
N ALA A 172 -12.48 6.76 -3.61
CA ALA A 172 -12.17 8.07 -4.17
C ALA A 172 -10.70 8.45 -3.95
N THR A 173 -10.17 8.27 -2.74
CA THR A 173 -8.76 8.58 -2.44
C THR A 173 -7.79 7.69 -3.21
N THR A 174 -8.16 6.44 -3.49
CA THR A 174 -7.39 5.54 -4.37
C THR A 174 -7.42 6.03 -5.81
N ALA A 175 -8.61 6.41 -6.33
CA ALA A 175 -8.74 6.95 -7.68
C ALA A 175 -7.82 8.16 -7.90
N TRP A 176 -7.81 9.09 -6.96
CA TRP A 176 -6.99 10.31 -7.07
C TRP A 176 -5.49 10.00 -7.14
N GLN A 177 -5.00 9.06 -6.32
CA GLN A 177 -3.60 8.64 -6.34
C GLN A 177 -3.23 7.93 -7.64
N LEU A 178 -4.08 7.04 -8.13
CA LEU A 178 -3.85 6.31 -9.38
C LEU A 178 -3.84 7.24 -10.59
N ILE A 179 -4.74 8.23 -10.64
CA ILE A 179 -4.76 9.23 -11.73
C ILE A 179 -3.51 10.11 -11.65
N ALA A 180 -3.18 10.64 -10.48
CA ALA A 180 -2.02 11.51 -10.32
C ALA A 180 -0.71 10.80 -10.68
N GLY A 181 -0.48 9.60 -10.14
CA GLY A 181 0.69 8.79 -10.45
C GLY A 181 0.71 8.30 -11.90
N GLY A 182 -0.43 7.84 -12.41
CA GLY A 182 -0.57 7.37 -13.78
C GLY A 182 -0.36 8.49 -14.81
N ALA A 183 -0.90 9.68 -14.59
CA ALA A 183 -0.68 10.84 -15.46
C ALA A 183 0.80 11.24 -15.49
N SER A 184 1.48 11.20 -14.35
CA SER A 184 2.94 11.46 -14.29
C SER A 184 3.73 10.41 -15.07
N LEU A 185 3.30 9.14 -15.02
CA LEU A 185 3.92 8.05 -15.78
C LEU A 185 3.75 8.21 -17.30
N VAL A 186 2.67 8.84 -17.77
CA VAL A 186 2.51 9.15 -19.21
C VAL A 186 3.66 10.02 -19.71
N ILE A 187 4.05 11.02 -18.93
CA ILE A 187 5.17 11.89 -19.31
C ILE A 187 6.46 11.06 -19.43
N VAL A 188 6.72 10.19 -18.46
CA VAL A 188 7.92 9.33 -18.48
C VAL A 188 7.85 8.32 -19.63
N LEU A 189 6.68 7.73 -19.89
CA LEU A 189 6.45 6.84 -21.03
C LEU A 189 6.81 7.52 -22.36
N LEU A 190 6.30 8.72 -22.59
CA LEU A 190 6.53 9.46 -23.84
C LEU A 190 7.99 9.85 -24.02
N LEU A 191 8.72 10.15 -22.93
CA LEU A 191 10.12 10.54 -22.99
C LEU A 191 11.07 9.35 -23.13
N VAL A 192 10.71 8.17 -22.61
CA VAL A 192 11.64 7.03 -22.49
C VAL A 192 11.30 5.91 -23.49
N GLU A 193 10.04 5.49 -23.56
CA GLU A 193 9.62 4.38 -24.40
C GLU A 193 8.91 4.83 -25.71
N GLY A 194 8.32 6.02 -25.72
CA GLY A 194 7.44 6.48 -26.78
C GLY A 194 6.12 5.69 -26.89
N LEU A 195 5.31 6.01 -27.89
CA LEU A 195 4.06 5.29 -28.15
C LEU A 195 4.33 3.89 -28.75
N PRO A 196 3.40 2.93 -28.56
CA PRO A 196 3.55 1.61 -29.16
C PRO A 196 3.56 1.71 -30.70
N THR A 197 4.55 1.10 -31.33
CA THR A 197 4.71 1.07 -32.80
C THR A 197 3.92 -0.04 -33.46
N SER A 198 3.56 -1.08 -32.71
CA SER A 198 2.75 -2.22 -33.16
C SER A 198 1.40 -2.25 -32.43
N PRO A 199 0.32 -2.70 -33.10
CA PRO A 199 -0.99 -2.82 -32.47
C PRO A 199 -0.95 -3.87 -31.35
N LEU A 200 -1.71 -3.62 -30.28
CA LEU A 200 -1.88 -4.56 -29.19
C LEU A 200 -2.74 -5.74 -29.65
N THR A 201 -2.30 -6.94 -29.33
CA THR A 201 -3.08 -8.16 -29.59
C THR A 201 -4.23 -8.30 -28.59
N GLY A 202 -5.22 -9.16 -28.90
CA GLY A 202 -6.29 -9.46 -27.94
C GLY A 202 -5.77 -10.02 -26.60
N SER A 203 -4.71 -10.82 -26.64
CA SER A 203 -4.02 -11.32 -25.43
C SER A 203 -3.44 -10.18 -24.61
N ASN A 204 -2.76 -9.20 -25.23
CA ASN A 204 -2.22 -8.04 -24.54
C ASN A 204 -3.33 -7.23 -23.86
N ILE A 205 -4.45 -7.02 -24.55
CA ILE A 205 -5.61 -6.28 -24.02
C ILE A 205 -6.16 -6.99 -22.79
N LEU A 206 -6.34 -8.30 -22.82
CA LEU A 206 -6.78 -9.09 -21.66
C LEU A 206 -5.82 -8.97 -20.48
N GLY A 207 -4.51 -9.06 -20.73
CA GLY A 207 -3.48 -8.87 -19.70
C GLY A 207 -3.56 -7.48 -19.06
N TYR A 208 -3.68 -6.43 -19.85
CA TYR A 208 -3.81 -5.06 -19.35
C TYR A 208 -5.13 -4.83 -18.59
N LEU A 209 -6.24 -5.40 -19.06
CA LEU A 209 -7.53 -5.32 -18.35
C LEU A 209 -7.45 -6.01 -16.99
N TYR A 210 -6.86 -7.21 -16.91
CA TYR A 210 -6.65 -7.90 -15.66
C TYR A 210 -5.78 -7.07 -14.71
N LEU A 211 -4.64 -6.57 -15.16
CA LEU A 211 -3.73 -5.74 -14.35
C LEU A 211 -4.39 -4.43 -13.91
N SER A 212 -5.20 -3.82 -14.76
CA SER A 212 -5.89 -2.57 -14.43
C SER A 212 -7.03 -2.80 -13.43
N ILE A 213 -7.92 -3.75 -13.70
CA ILE A 213 -9.14 -3.94 -12.89
C ILE A 213 -8.81 -4.70 -11.60
N ALA A 214 -8.29 -5.93 -11.71
CA ALA A 214 -8.02 -6.78 -10.55
C ALA A 214 -6.72 -6.38 -9.85
N GLY A 215 -5.60 -6.32 -10.58
CA GLY A 215 -4.27 -6.05 -10.06
C GLY A 215 -4.04 -4.61 -9.60
N THR A 216 -4.89 -3.66 -10.01
CA THR A 216 -4.73 -2.25 -9.63
C THR A 216 -5.98 -1.67 -8.98
N ALA A 217 -7.10 -1.51 -9.70
CA ALA A 217 -8.27 -0.86 -9.12
C ALA A 217 -8.76 -1.55 -7.84
N PHE A 218 -9.03 -2.84 -7.92
CA PHE A 218 -9.52 -3.63 -6.79
C PHE A 218 -8.43 -3.85 -5.73
N ALA A 219 -7.19 -4.18 -6.14
CA ALA A 219 -6.09 -4.42 -5.21
C ALA A 219 -5.76 -3.17 -4.38
N TYR A 220 -5.55 -2.01 -5.03
CA TYR A 220 -5.25 -0.76 -4.30
C TYR A 220 -6.42 -0.25 -3.49
N TYR A 221 -7.66 -0.44 -3.94
CA TYR A 221 -8.83 -0.16 -3.11
C TYR A 221 -8.82 -0.99 -1.82
N CYS A 222 -8.57 -2.30 -1.92
CA CYS A 222 -8.44 -3.18 -0.75
C CYS A 222 -7.27 -2.77 0.15
N TRP A 223 -6.13 -2.39 -0.45
CA TRP A 223 -4.94 -1.94 0.25
C TRP A 223 -5.19 -0.67 1.06
N PHE A 224 -5.63 0.41 0.43
CA PHE A 224 -5.82 1.68 1.11
C PHE A 224 -7.01 1.66 2.09
N ARG A 225 -8.06 0.87 1.79
CA ARG A 225 -9.13 0.62 2.76
C ARG A 225 -8.60 -0.10 4.00
N GLY A 226 -7.70 -1.06 3.83
CA GLY A 226 -7.04 -1.77 4.92
C GLY A 226 -6.07 -0.87 5.68
N LEU A 227 -5.24 -0.10 4.99
CA LEU A 227 -4.29 0.84 5.58
C LEU A 227 -4.99 1.89 6.46
N ALA A 228 -6.20 2.32 6.10
CA ALA A 228 -6.99 3.22 6.95
C ALA A 228 -7.33 2.62 8.32
N ARG A 229 -7.42 1.28 8.42
CA ARG A 229 -7.85 0.56 9.64
C ARG A 229 -6.71 -0.13 10.38
N LEU A 230 -5.65 -0.50 9.67
CA LEU A 230 -4.49 -1.18 10.23
C LEU A 230 -3.37 -0.18 10.51
N PRO A 231 -2.49 -0.45 11.49
CA PRO A 231 -1.22 0.25 11.62
C PRO A 231 -0.39 0.11 10.32
N ALA A 232 0.41 1.14 10.01
CA ALA A 232 1.18 1.17 8.77
C ALA A 232 2.15 -0.01 8.66
N GLY A 233 2.83 -0.32 9.76
CA GLY A 233 3.74 -1.46 9.82
C GLY A 233 3.04 -2.80 9.62
N ALA A 234 1.87 -3.04 10.25
CA ALA A 234 1.12 -4.28 10.06
C ALA A 234 0.65 -4.46 8.61
N ALA A 235 0.20 -3.37 7.96
CA ALA A 235 -0.15 -3.40 6.56
C ALA A 235 1.06 -3.77 5.68
N ALA A 236 2.24 -3.20 5.96
CA ALA A 236 3.46 -3.47 5.20
C ALA A 236 3.89 -4.95 5.26
N PHE A 237 3.73 -5.63 6.41
CA PHE A 237 4.02 -7.08 6.51
C PHE A 237 3.15 -7.93 5.58
N LEU A 238 1.89 -7.53 5.36
CA LEU A 238 1.03 -8.23 4.39
C LEU A 238 1.59 -8.19 2.96
N GLY A 239 2.35 -7.15 2.62
CA GLY A 239 3.01 -7.03 1.31
C GLY A 239 3.95 -8.20 0.98
N LEU A 240 4.55 -8.83 2.01
CA LEU A 240 5.42 -10.00 1.85
C LEU A 240 4.69 -11.24 1.31
N LEU A 241 3.36 -11.27 1.27
CA LEU A 241 2.61 -12.35 0.63
C LEU A 241 2.78 -12.36 -0.89
N SER A 242 3.10 -11.22 -1.51
CA SER A 242 3.23 -11.11 -2.97
C SER A 242 4.28 -12.07 -3.55
N PRO A 243 5.54 -12.15 -3.07
CA PRO A 243 6.52 -13.11 -3.57
C PRO A 243 6.12 -14.57 -3.30
N VAL A 244 5.40 -14.84 -2.20
CA VAL A 244 4.89 -16.18 -1.91
C VAL A 244 3.87 -16.61 -2.96
N VAL A 245 2.93 -15.74 -3.29
CA VAL A 245 1.93 -16.01 -4.34
C VAL A 245 2.59 -16.14 -5.69
N ALA A 246 3.57 -15.30 -6.00
CA ALA A 246 4.29 -15.37 -7.29
C ALA A 246 4.96 -16.73 -7.49
N ILE A 247 5.63 -17.26 -6.46
CA ILE A 247 6.30 -18.57 -6.57
C ILE A 247 5.30 -19.73 -6.64
N VAL A 248 4.20 -19.65 -5.90
CA VAL A 248 3.13 -20.67 -5.97
C VAL A 248 2.50 -20.69 -7.36
N LEU A 249 2.22 -19.53 -7.95
CA LEU A 249 1.71 -19.45 -9.32
C LEU A 249 2.73 -19.93 -10.35
N GLY A 250 4.03 -19.63 -10.17
CA GLY A 250 5.11 -20.19 -10.99
C GLY A 250 5.13 -21.71 -10.97
N TRP A 251 4.96 -22.30 -9.79
CA TRP A 251 4.88 -23.76 -9.63
C TRP A 251 3.61 -24.34 -10.29
N VAL A 252 2.44 -23.82 -9.97
CA VAL A 252 1.15 -24.39 -10.40
C VAL A 252 0.89 -24.17 -11.90
N VAL A 253 1.23 -22.98 -12.42
CA VAL A 253 0.87 -22.59 -13.80
C VAL A 253 2.02 -22.84 -14.79
N MET A 254 3.26 -22.57 -14.36
CA MET A 254 4.43 -22.70 -15.24
C MET A 254 5.20 -24.02 -15.02
N GLY A 255 4.76 -24.88 -14.10
CA GLY A 255 5.42 -26.15 -13.81
C GLY A 255 6.83 -26.02 -13.20
N GLN A 256 7.16 -24.85 -12.64
CA GLN A 256 8.47 -24.60 -12.04
C GLN A 256 8.64 -25.47 -10.79
N ALA A 257 9.72 -26.28 -10.71
CA ALA A 257 9.99 -27.07 -9.54
C ALA A 257 10.36 -26.19 -8.34
N LEU A 258 9.79 -26.50 -7.17
CA LEU A 258 10.15 -25.86 -5.90
C LEU A 258 11.28 -26.59 -5.22
N GLY A 259 12.41 -25.92 -5.03
CA GLY A 259 13.51 -26.45 -4.25
C GLY A 259 13.29 -26.34 -2.73
N PRO A 260 14.07 -27.07 -1.92
CA PRO A 260 13.93 -27.04 -0.45
C PRO A 260 14.17 -25.66 0.15
N TRP A 261 15.06 -24.87 -0.40
CA TRP A 261 15.32 -23.50 0.04
C TRP A 261 14.16 -22.57 -0.23
N GLN A 262 13.45 -22.74 -1.33
CA GLN A 262 12.25 -21.98 -1.67
C GLN A 262 11.10 -22.31 -0.72
N LEU A 263 10.91 -23.59 -0.39
CA LEU A 263 9.91 -24.01 0.60
C LEU A 263 10.23 -23.47 2.01
N ALA A 264 11.51 -23.54 2.42
CA ALA A 264 11.96 -22.91 3.68
C ALA A 264 11.70 -21.39 3.67
N GLY A 265 12.02 -20.71 2.56
CA GLY A 265 11.75 -19.28 2.40
C GLY A 265 10.27 -18.94 2.51
N VAL A 266 9.38 -19.69 1.88
CA VAL A 266 7.92 -19.54 2.00
C VAL A 266 7.49 -19.66 3.46
N ALA A 267 7.95 -20.70 4.17
CA ALA A 267 7.61 -20.89 5.58
C ALA A 267 8.08 -19.70 6.45
N VAL A 268 9.30 -19.21 6.24
CA VAL A 268 9.86 -18.05 6.96
C VAL A 268 9.06 -16.78 6.67
N VAL A 269 8.69 -16.52 5.41
CA VAL A 269 7.86 -15.36 5.05
C VAL A 269 6.50 -15.44 5.72
N LEU A 270 5.83 -16.57 5.66
CA LEU A 270 4.52 -16.74 6.29
C LEU A 270 4.59 -16.56 7.81
N ALA A 271 5.62 -17.12 8.47
CA ALA A 271 5.86 -16.90 9.89
C ALA A 271 6.09 -15.39 10.21
N SER A 272 6.88 -14.70 9.37
CA SER A 272 7.11 -13.25 9.48
C SER A 272 5.81 -12.45 9.36
N VAL A 273 4.95 -12.79 8.39
CA VAL A 273 3.66 -12.11 8.19
C VAL A 273 2.75 -12.33 9.39
N VAL A 274 2.57 -13.59 9.84
CA VAL A 274 1.72 -13.91 10.99
C VAL A 274 2.20 -13.19 12.24
N THR A 275 3.50 -13.24 12.52
CA THR A 275 4.12 -12.56 13.66
C THR A 275 3.97 -11.04 13.53
N GLY A 276 4.34 -10.47 12.39
CA GLY A 276 4.31 -9.03 12.17
C GLY A 276 2.91 -8.42 12.24
N VAL A 277 1.90 -9.11 11.75
CA VAL A 277 0.49 -8.66 11.80
C VAL A 277 -0.12 -8.91 13.18
N GLY A 278 0.21 -10.05 13.83
CA GLY A 278 -0.37 -10.49 15.10
C GLY A 278 0.19 -9.80 16.34
N MET A 279 1.28 -9.01 16.23
CA MET A 279 1.89 -8.34 17.37
C MET A 279 0.92 -7.35 18.03
N LYS A 280 0.62 -7.59 19.32
CA LYS A 280 -0.11 -6.64 20.18
C LYS A 280 0.73 -5.36 20.31
N GLY A 281 0.09 -4.18 20.25
CA GLY A 281 0.78 -2.89 20.44
C GLY A 281 1.09 -2.11 19.16
N TRP A 282 0.46 -2.44 18.03
CA TRP A 282 0.39 -1.56 16.87
C TRP A 282 -0.51 -0.34 17.10
N GLY A 283 -1.30 -0.31 18.21
CA GLY A 283 -2.14 0.83 18.57
C GLY A 283 -1.29 2.00 19.08
N ASN A 284 -1.61 3.21 18.65
CA ASN A 284 -1.18 4.42 19.33
C ASN A 284 -1.80 4.41 20.72
N ASP A 285 -1.03 4.75 21.76
CA ASP A 285 -1.56 5.12 23.08
C ASP A 285 -2.42 6.41 23.04
N THR A 286 -2.89 6.84 21.87
CA THR A 286 -3.77 8.00 21.68
C THR A 286 -5.17 7.82 22.25
N GLY A 287 -5.48 6.66 22.83
CA GLY A 287 -6.72 6.44 23.60
C GLY A 287 -6.74 7.08 25.00
N LYS A 288 -5.66 7.76 25.44
CA LYS A 288 -5.58 8.37 26.78
C LYS A 288 -5.37 9.88 26.81
N GLN A 289 -5.53 10.56 25.67
CA GLN A 289 -5.58 12.03 25.67
C GLN A 289 -6.82 12.51 24.89
N ALA A 290 -8.02 12.12 25.35
CA ALA A 290 -9.09 13.11 25.35
C ALA A 290 -8.59 14.27 26.22
N PRO A 291 -8.54 15.54 25.74
CA PRO A 291 -8.22 16.62 26.62
C PRO A 291 -9.22 16.57 27.76
N LYS A 292 -8.73 16.38 28.99
CA LYS A 292 -9.49 16.77 30.17
C LYS A 292 -9.80 18.24 29.97
N LEU A 293 -11.05 18.55 29.70
CA LEU A 293 -11.59 19.89 29.82
C LEU A 293 -11.62 20.21 31.32
N ASP A 294 -10.44 20.32 31.93
CA ASP A 294 -10.31 20.86 33.29
C ASP A 294 -10.52 22.36 33.14
N GLY A 295 -11.68 22.81 33.59
CA GLY A 295 -11.80 24.13 34.20
C GLY A 295 -11.89 25.34 33.27
N VAL A 296 -12.72 25.32 32.22
CA VAL A 296 -13.27 26.57 31.70
C VAL A 296 -14.77 26.61 32.05
N GLY A 297 -15.07 27.24 33.18
CA GLY A 297 -16.42 27.57 33.55
C GLY A 297 -17.05 28.46 32.47
N VAL A 298 -17.84 27.85 31.61
CA VAL A 298 -18.70 28.61 30.69
C VAL A 298 -19.89 29.11 31.53
N PRO A 299 -20.10 30.41 31.68
CA PRO A 299 -21.27 30.93 32.40
C PRO A 299 -22.54 30.49 31.68
N CYS A 300 -23.46 29.86 32.38
CA CYS A 300 -24.76 29.34 31.91
C CYS A 300 -25.74 30.39 31.41
N ALA A 301 -25.27 31.59 30.99
CA ALA A 301 -26.13 32.71 30.65
C ALA A 301 -26.66 32.77 29.22
N ARG A 302 -26.33 31.80 28.32
CA ARG A 302 -26.75 31.96 26.91
C ARG A 302 -27.51 30.80 26.26
N ARG A 303 -27.82 29.71 26.96
CA ARG A 303 -28.79 28.70 26.45
C ARG A 303 -29.45 27.94 27.61
N PRO A 304 -30.64 28.31 28.07
CA PRO A 304 -31.33 27.65 29.16
C PRO A 304 -31.86 26.23 28.82
N GLU A 305 -31.95 25.85 27.54
CA GLU A 305 -32.54 24.57 27.13
C GLU A 305 -31.65 23.34 27.30
N LEU A 306 -30.36 23.52 27.49
CA LEU A 306 -29.42 22.39 27.67
C LEU A 306 -29.17 21.97 29.12
N CYS A 307 -29.60 22.79 30.09
CA CYS A 307 -29.47 22.48 31.52
C CYS A 307 -30.63 21.63 32.10
N ALA A 308 -31.72 21.48 31.38
CA ALA A 308 -32.90 20.76 31.86
C ALA A 308 -32.78 19.21 31.71
N ALA A 309 -31.83 18.74 30.94
CA ALA A 309 -31.68 17.29 30.70
C ALA A 309 -30.79 16.54 31.70
N GLN A 310 -30.14 17.20 32.65
CA GLN A 310 -29.25 16.55 33.64
C GLN A 310 -29.77 16.53 35.09
N GLY A 311 -31.03 16.93 35.32
CA GLY A 311 -31.62 17.09 36.66
C GLY A 311 -32.73 16.11 37.06
N GLY A 312 -32.70 14.88 36.59
CA GLY A 312 -33.71 13.86 36.92
C GLY A 312 -33.19 12.72 37.77
N GLY A 313 -33.13 12.84 39.10
CA GLY A 313 -32.77 11.69 39.95
C GLY A 313 -32.40 11.95 41.39
N VAL A 314 -33.08 12.83 42.12
CA VAL A 314 -33.00 12.85 43.57
C VAL A 314 -34.35 12.52 44.19
N ARG A 315 -34.52 11.29 44.62
CA ARG A 315 -35.66 10.85 45.47
C ARG A 315 -35.53 11.54 46.84
N ARG A 316 -36.43 12.50 47.17
CA ARG A 316 -36.67 12.96 48.52
C ARG A 316 -37.39 11.83 49.31
N ARG A 317 -36.75 11.31 50.38
CA ARG A 317 -37.45 10.64 51.49
C ARG A 317 -38.04 11.74 52.41
N ALA A 318 -39.32 11.64 52.66
CA ALA A 318 -40.04 12.42 53.66
C ALA A 318 -39.81 11.87 55.08
N PRO A 319 -39.86 12.67 56.11
CA PRO A 319 -39.64 12.23 57.50
C PRO A 319 -40.93 11.75 58.16
N ARG A 320 -40.74 10.75 58.98
CA ARG A 320 -41.46 10.57 60.24
C ARG A 320 -40.47 10.32 61.36
#